data_9f5a43842131ea3c9b7591d88b711b41
#
_entry.id   9f5a43842131ea3c9b7591d88b711b41
#
_cell.length_a   1.000
_cell.length_b   1.000
_cell.length_c   1.000
_cell.angle_alpha   90.00
_cell.angle_beta   90.00
_cell.angle_gamma   90.00
#
_symmetry.space_group_name_H-M   'P 1'
#
loop_
_entity.id
_entity.type
_entity.pdbx_description
1 polymer ?
#
loop_
_entity_poly.entity_id
_entity_poly.type
_entity_poly.pdbx_seq_one_letter_code
_entity_poly.pdbx_strand_id
1 'polypeptide(L)'
;PPPAEVDVVMIAPAAAILTQDLPGRLMAVRSAQIRARVEGVVEKRLFVEGTDVAAGTPLFQIDGRSFKAAADAATADLSAAKATVDRYKPLLEIKAVSQQEFDQAQARFKQAEATLAKAQLDLENSRPVAPIAGRAGRALVTEGALVGRGEATQLVTIEQLDPIRVEFTQSYSDLLRLQQAIKGGKQKKADSASVELLLEDGSIYAAKGRVQFADLAVDPG
;
A
#
# COMPACT_ATOMS: atom_id res chain seq x y z
N PRO A 1 43.22 44.08 -56.84
CA PRO A 1 42.15 43.09 -56.69
C PRO A 1 41.23 43.50 -55.53
N PRO A 2 39.92 43.37 -55.72
CA PRO A 2 39.01 43.66 -54.63
C PRO A 2 39.22 42.67 -53.48
N PRO A 3 38.98 43.07 -52.18
CA PRO A 3 39.10 42.14 -51.05
C PRO A 3 38.10 40.99 -51.20
N ALA A 4 38.50 39.78 -50.81
CA ALA A 4 37.67 38.60 -50.88
C ALA A 4 36.52 38.76 -49.85
N GLU A 5 35.27 38.54 -50.30
CA GLU A 5 34.13 38.42 -49.40
C GLU A 5 34.28 37.12 -48.60
N VAL A 6 34.22 37.23 -47.28
CA VAL A 6 34.25 36.07 -46.37
C VAL A 6 33.02 36.10 -45.47
N ASP A 7 32.36 34.96 -45.36
CA ASP A 7 31.28 34.78 -44.41
C ASP A 7 31.88 34.50 -43.03
N VAL A 8 31.47 35.29 -42.03
CA VAL A 8 31.94 35.12 -40.63
C VAL A 8 30.79 34.63 -39.79
N VAL A 9 30.96 33.44 -39.19
CA VAL A 9 30.04 32.91 -38.20
C VAL A 9 30.55 33.26 -36.79
N MET A 10 29.80 34.03 -36.06
CA MET A 10 30.09 34.36 -34.65
C MET A 10 29.77 33.13 -33.78
N ILE A 11 30.76 32.50 -33.20
CA ILE A 11 30.61 31.42 -32.25
C ILE A 11 30.49 32.04 -30.85
N ALA A 12 29.29 31.90 -30.23
CA ALA A 12 29.05 32.27 -28.85
C ALA A 12 28.93 31.01 -27.99
N PRO A 13 29.51 30.99 -26.77
CA PRO A 13 29.33 29.89 -25.85
C PRO A 13 27.86 29.81 -25.42
N ALA A 14 27.23 28.64 -25.59
CA ALA A 14 25.89 28.33 -25.13
C ALA A 14 25.94 27.22 -24.09
N ALA A 15 24.96 27.25 -23.16
CA ALA A 15 24.83 26.17 -22.19
C ALA A 15 24.35 24.89 -22.91
N ALA A 16 25.09 23.80 -22.79
CA ALA A 16 24.69 22.49 -23.29
C ALA A 16 24.10 21.67 -22.13
N ILE A 17 22.95 21.07 -22.39
CA ILE A 17 22.34 20.10 -21.47
C ILE A 17 23.02 18.76 -21.70
N LEU A 18 23.61 18.20 -20.64
CA LEU A 18 24.13 16.84 -20.69
C LEU A 18 22.99 15.87 -20.39
N THR A 19 22.67 15.01 -21.35
CA THR A 19 21.71 13.91 -21.20
C THR A 19 22.46 12.58 -21.19
N GLN A 20 21.95 11.62 -20.41
CA GLN A 20 22.46 10.27 -20.37
C GLN A 20 21.28 9.31 -20.41
N ASP A 21 21.34 8.34 -21.32
CA ASP A 21 20.34 7.28 -21.39
C ASP A 21 20.69 6.17 -20.41
N LEU A 22 19.75 5.83 -19.54
CA LEU A 22 19.90 4.80 -18.53
C LEU A 22 18.78 3.77 -18.67
N PRO A 23 19.10 2.47 -18.61
CA PRO A 23 18.08 1.44 -18.61
C PRO A 23 17.26 1.54 -17.32
N GLY A 24 15.92 1.59 -17.45
CA GLY A 24 15.00 1.71 -16.33
C GLY A 24 13.90 0.67 -16.38
N ARG A 25 13.26 0.43 -15.23
CA ARG A 25 12.10 -0.43 -15.09
C ARG A 25 10.95 0.35 -14.48
N LEU A 26 9.74 0.13 -15.02
CA LEU A 26 8.53 0.68 -14.46
C LEU A 26 8.08 -0.20 -13.29
N MET A 27 7.81 0.44 -12.15
CA MET A 27 7.38 -0.20 -10.92
C MET A 27 6.16 0.51 -10.35
N ALA A 28 5.26 -0.24 -9.75
CA ALA A 28 4.16 0.33 -9.00
C ALA A 28 4.72 1.16 -7.81
N VAL A 29 4.13 2.34 -7.56
CA VAL A 29 4.53 3.16 -6.41
C VAL A 29 4.18 2.46 -5.10
N ARG A 30 3.05 1.75 -5.07
CA ARG A 30 2.61 0.94 -3.93
C ARG A 30 2.06 -0.37 -4.44
N SER A 31 2.43 -1.45 -3.77
CA SER A 31 1.90 -2.78 -4.01
C SER A 31 1.38 -3.35 -2.69
N ALA A 32 0.16 -3.83 -2.68
CA ALA A 32 -0.47 -4.45 -1.51
C ALA A 32 -0.87 -5.88 -1.85
N GLN A 33 -0.32 -6.83 -1.10
CA GLN A 33 -0.71 -8.24 -1.16
C GLN A 33 -1.86 -8.48 -0.18
N ILE A 34 -3.02 -8.80 -0.70
CA ILE A 34 -4.20 -9.12 0.09
C ILE A 34 -4.13 -10.61 0.46
N ARG A 35 -4.17 -10.90 1.76
CA ARG A 35 -4.10 -12.24 2.30
C ARG A 35 -5.31 -12.54 3.17
N ALA A 36 -5.76 -13.80 3.19
CA ALA A 36 -6.81 -14.26 4.09
C ALA A 36 -6.33 -14.14 5.54
N ARG A 37 -7.14 -13.48 6.38
CA ARG A 37 -6.88 -13.31 7.81
C ARG A 37 -7.68 -14.26 8.69
N VAL A 38 -8.67 -14.93 8.09
CA VAL A 38 -9.51 -15.95 8.72
C VAL A 38 -9.53 -17.20 7.86
N GLU A 39 -9.73 -18.36 8.49
CA GLU A 39 -9.89 -19.62 7.78
C GLU A 39 -11.33 -19.77 7.29
N GLY A 40 -11.50 -20.15 6.04
CA GLY A 40 -12.83 -20.42 5.47
C GLY A 40 -12.77 -20.69 3.98
N VAL A 41 -13.92 -21.07 3.42
CA VAL A 41 -14.08 -21.32 1.99
C VAL A 41 -14.42 -20.02 1.28
N VAL A 42 -13.73 -19.73 0.17
CA VAL A 42 -14.06 -18.57 -0.70
C VAL A 42 -15.40 -18.83 -1.36
N GLU A 43 -16.42 -18.03 -1.05
CA GLU A 43 -17.74 -18.12 -1.66
C GLU A 43 -17.81 -17.40 -3.01
N LYS A 44 -17.25 -16.18 -3.06
CA LYS A 44 -17.31 -15.31 -4.25
C LYS A 44 -16.08 -14.43 -4.39
N ARG A 45 -15.72 -14.15 -5.63
CA ARG A 45 -14.86 -13.05 -6.03
C ARG A 45 -15.74 -11.85 -6.43
N LEU A 46 -15.47 -10.67 -5.88
CA LEU A 46 -16.31 -9.48 -6.02
C LEU A 46 -15.68 -8.40 -6.94
N PHE A 47 -14.53 -8.66 -7.53
CA PHE A 47 -13.85 -7.76 -8.46
C PHE A 47 -13.56 -8.43 -9.80
N VAL A 48 -13.26 -7.63 -10.80
CA VAL A 48 -12.79 -8.09 -12.12
C VAL A 48 -11.28 -7.91 -12.18
N GLU A 49 -10.58 -8.96 -12.59
CA GLU A 49 -9.12 -8.94 -12.75
C GLU A 49 -8.69 -7.90 -13.78
N GLY A 50 -7.58 -7.22 -13.54
CA GLY A 50 -7.07 -6.18 -14.43
C GLY A 50 -7.84 -4.86 -14.41
N THR A 51 -8.87 -4.70 -13.56
CA THR A 51 -9.61 -3.43 -13.41
C THR A 51 -9.10 -2.62 -12.23
N ASP A 52 -9.36 -1.32 -12.26
CA ASP A 52 -9.01 -0.42 -11.18
C ASP A 52 -10.07 -0.50 -10.07
N VAL A 53 -9.60 -0.59 -8.83
CA VAL A 53 -10.43 -0.67 -7.61
C VAL A 53 -10.08 0.49 -6.67
N ALA A 54 -11.10 1.00 -5.99
CA ALA A 54 -10.91 1.99 -4.94
C ALA A 54 -10.48 1.33 -3.62
N ALA A 55 -9.82 2.09 -2.74
CA ALA A 55 -9.58 1.64 -1.38
C ALA A 55 -10.92 1.35 -0.66
N GLY A 56 -10.98 0.26 0.12
CA GLY A 56 -12.21 -0.20 0.79
C GLY A 56 -13.12 -1.06 -0.08
N THR A 57 -12.85 -1.23 -1.37
CA THR A 57 -13.66 -2.11 -2.24
C THR A 57 -13.55 -3.56 -1.77
N PRO A 58 -14.67 -4.27 -1.52
CA PRO A 58 -14.65 -5.70 -1.20
C PRO A 58 -14.11 -6.51 -2.39
N LEU A 59 -13.17 -7.41 -2.12
CA LEU A 59 -12.50 -8.20 -3.16
C LEU A 59 -12.97 -9.64 -3.16
N PHE A 60 -13.14 -10.22 -1.99
CA PHE A 60 -13.62 -11.59 -1.83
C PHE A 60 -14.67 -11.67 -0.73
N GLN A 61 -15.46 -12.71 -0.78
CA GLN A 61 -16.34 -13.15 0.29
C GLN A 61 -15.92 -14.55 0.69
N ILE A 62 -15.44 -14.70 1.94
CA ILE A 62 -15.17 -15.96 2.60
C ILE A 62 -16.41 -16.35 3.40
N ASP A 63 -16.72 -17.63 3.55
CA ASP A 63 -17.88 -18.10 4.34
C ASP A 63 -17.85 -17.50 5.75
N GLY A 64 -18.72 -16.54 5.98
CA GLY A 64 -18.83 -15.78 7.23
C GLY A 64 -19.89 -16.27 8.19
N ARG A 65 -20.60 -17.38 7.88
CA ARG A 65 -21.76 -17.84 8.68
C ARG A 65 -21.38 -18.17 10.11
N SER A 66 -20.26 -18.84 10.33
CA SER A 66 -19.74 -19.17 11.66
C SER A 66 -19.32 -17.92 12.43
N PHE A 67 -18.64 -16.98 11.77
CA PHE A 67 -18.23 -15.72 12.38
C PHE A 67 -19.42 -14.83 12.74
N LYS A 68 -20.45 -14.81 11.86
CA LYS A 68 -21.70 -14.11 12.17
C LYS A 68 -22.38 -14.69 13.40
N ALA A 69 -22.54 -16.02 13.47
CA ALA A 69 -23.12 -16.67 14.63
C ALA A 69 -22.35 -16.39 15.92
N ALA A 70 -21.00 -16.38 15.86
CA ALA A 70 -20.14 -16.03 16.99
C ALA A 70 -20.33 -14.56 17.43
N ALA A 71 -20.44 -13.63 16.48
CA ALA A 71 -20.70 -12.21 16.78
C ALA A 71 -22.09 -11.99 17.40
N ASP A 72 -23.10 -12.69 16.87
CA ASP A 72 -24.48 -12.64 17.41
C ASP A 72 -24.53 -13.19 18.87
N ALA A 73 -23.83 -14.31 19.14
CA ALA A 73 -23.72 -14.87 20.49
C ALA A 73 -22.98 -13.90 21.45
N ALA A 74 -21.83 -13.37 21.03
CA ALA A 74 -21.07 -12.40 21.83
C ALA A 74 -21.87 -11.11 22.10
N THR A 75 -22.74 -10.70 21.18
CA THR A 75 -23.65 -9.56 21.36
C THR A 75 -24.67 -9.85 22.47
N ALA A 76 -25.23 -11.05 22.50
CA ALA A 76 -26.16 -11.47 23.55
C ALA A 76 -25.47 -11.51 24.92
N ASP A 77 -24.25 -12.06 25.00
CA ASP A 77 -23.46 -12.14 26.25
C ASP A 77 -23.11 -10.72 26.76
N LEU A 78 -22.72 -9.81 25.88
CA LEU A 78 -22.47 -8.42 26.24
C LEU A 78 -23.73 -7.75 26.80
N SER A 79 -24.88 -7.96 26.17
CA SER A 79 -26.16 -7.43 26.62
C SER A 79 -26.52 -7.91 28.02
N ALA A 80 -26.33 -9.22 28.29
CA ALA A 80 -26.60 -9.82 29.60
C ALA A 80 -25.64 -9.27 30.67
N ALA A 81 -24.34 -9.16 30.34
CA ALA A 81 -23.35 -8.61 31.28
C ALA A 81 -23.63 -7.13 31.59
N LYS A 82 -23.99 -6.34 30.56
CA LYS A 82 -24.36 -4.94 30.72
C LYS A 82 -25.60 -4.78 31.63
N ALA A 83 -26.66 -5.56 31.41
CA ALA A 83 -27.85 -5.52 32.23
C ALA A 83 -27.55 -5.84 33.72
N THR A 84 -26.57 -6.69 33.98
CA THR A 84 -26.10 -6.99 35.34
C THR A 84 -25.41 -5.79 35.99
N VAL A 85 -24.52 -5.14 35.28
CA VAL A 85 -23.84 -3.91 35.76
C VAL A 85 -24.85 -2.80 36.01
N ASP A 86 -25.76 -2.56 35.07
CA ASP A 86 -26.78 -1.53 35.19
C ASP A 86 -27.71 -1.77 36.39
N ARG A 87 -28.01 -3.03 36.70
CA ARG A 87 -28.79 -3.42 37.89
C ARG A 87 -28.02 -3.24 39.19
N TYR A 88 -26.72 -3.59 39.19
CA TYR A 88 -25.92 -3.51 40.41
C TYR A 88 -25.52 -2.08 40.77
N LYS A 89 -25.43 -1.17 39.79
CA LYS A 89 -25.06 0.22 40.05
C LYS A 89 -25.94 0.90 41.09
N PRO A 90 -27.28 0.96 41.01
CA PRO A 90 -28.10 1.55 42.05
C PRO A 90 -28.11 0.74 43.36
N LEU A 91 -27.93 -0.59 43.29
CA LEU A 91 -27.88 -1.43 44.50
C LEU A 91 -26.60 -1.20 45.28
N LEU A 92 -25.50 -0.85 44.63
CA LEU A 92 -24.27 -0.47 45.30
C LEU A 92 -24.43 0.84 46.10
N GLU A 93 -25.17 1.81 45.56
CA GLU A 93 -25.41 3.10 46.25
C GLU A 93 -26.17 2.91 47.57
N ILE A 94 -27.10 1.97 47.65
CA ILE A 94 -27.83 1.62 48.85
C ILE A 94 -27.17 0.51 49.66
N LYS A 95 -25.97 0.09 49.32
CA LYS A 95 -25.18 -1.00 49.94
C LYS A 95 -25.90 -2.36 49.95
N ALA A 96 -26.77 -2.62 49.01
CA ALA A 96 -27.47 -3.90 48.87
C ALA A 96 -26.64 -4.96 48.14
N VAL A 97 -25.53 -4.55 47.47
CA VAL A 97 -24.47 -5.40 46.93
C VAL A 97 -23.13 -4.91 47.41
N SER A 98 -22.14 -5.80 47.46
CA SER A 98 -20.77 -5.43 47.85
C SER A 98 -20.01 -4.79 46.67
N GLN A 99 -19.01 -3.98 46.96
CA GLN A 99 -18.09 -3.43 45.96
C GLN A 99 -17.46 -4.55 45.13
N GLN A 100 -17.08 -5.65 45.76
CA GLN A 100 -16.49 -6.79 45.08
C GLN A 100 -17.42 -7.41 44.04
N GLU A 101 -18.72 -7.55 44.34
CA GLU A 101 -19.71 -8.08 43.39
C GLU A 101 -19.92 -7.15 42.21
N PHE A 102 -19.96 -5.84 42.47
CA PHE A 102 -20.04 -4.83 41.40
C PHE A 102 -18.79 -4.88 40.48
N ASP A 103 -17.59 -4.91 41.10
CA ASP A 103 -16.33 -4.97 40.35
C ASP A 103 -16.23 -6.25 39.49
N GLN A 104 -16.72 -7.40 40.02
CA GLN A 104 -16.80 -8.64 39.24
C GLN A 104 -17.77 -8.54 38.06
N ALA A 105 -18.95 -7.90 38.28
CA ALA A 105 -19.91 -7.67 37.19
C ALA A 105 -19.31 -6.76 36.11
N GLN A 106 -18.60 -5.71 36.54
CA GLN A 106 -17.92 -4.81 35.61
C GLN A 106 -16.78 -5.50 34.84
N ALA A 107 -16.01 -6.37 35.47
CA ALA A 107 -14.98 -7.16 34.82
C ALA A 107 -15.57 -8.10 33.76
N ARG A 108 -16.71 -8.77 34.05
CA ARG A 108 -17.44 -9.61 33.10
C ARG A 108 -17.97 -8.81 31.91
N PHE A 109 -18.49 -7.61 32.15
CA PHE A 109 -18.93 -6.72 31.08
C PHE A 109 -17.80 -6.37 30.15
N LYS A 110 -16.63 -5.95 30.67
CA LYS A 110 -15.44 -5.65 29.85
C LYS A 110 -14.92 -6.86 29.10
N GLN A 111 -14.98 -8.05 29.71
CA GLN A 111 -14.60 -9.29 29.04
C GLN A 111 -15.55 -9.60 27.85
N ALA A 112 -16.86 -9.45 28.03
CA ALA A 112 -17.85 -9.65 26.97
C ALA A 112 -17.68 -8.61 25.83
N GLU A 113 -17.36 -7.36 26.18
CA GLU A 113 -17.06 -6.31 25.21
C GLU A 113 -15.85 -6.68 24.32
N ALA A 114 -14.76 -7.14 24.95
CA ALA A 114 -13.57 -7.60 24.23
C ALA A 114 -13.85 -8.84 23.35
N THR A 115 -14.69 -9.77 23.84
CA THR A 115 -15.11 -10.97 23.07
C THR A 115 -15.91 -10.57 21.84
N LEU A 116 -16.87 -9.64 21.99
CA LEU A 116 -17.64 -9.13 20.86
C LEU A 116 -16.75 -8.41 19.83
N ALA A 117 -15.84 -7.55 20.29
CA ALA A 117 -14.93 -6.86 19.40
C ALA A 117 -14.08 -7.83 18.55
N LYS A 118 -13.60 -8.92 19.18
CA LYS A 118 -12.87 -9.98 18.47
C LYS A 118 -13.78 -10.68 17.44
N ALA A 119 -14.98 -11.08 17.81
CA ALA A 119 -15.90 -11.78 16.91
C ALA A 119 -16.31 -10.89 15.72
N GLN A 120 -16.51 -9.60 15.94
CA GLN A 120 -16.79 -8.61 14.88
C GLN A 120 -15.59 -8.45 13.92
N LEU A 121 -14.37 -8.41 14.45
CA LEU A 121 -13.15 -8.35 13.63
C LEU A 121 -13.00 -9.61 12.76
N ASP A 122 -13.28 -10.78 13.31
CA ASP A 122 -13.22 -12.04 12.56
C ASP A 122 -14.27 -12.07 11.44
N LEU A 123 -15.48 -11.56 11.70
CA LEU A 123 -16.54 -11.39 10.69
C LEU A 123 -16.15 -10.35 9.62
N GLU A 124 -15.54 -9.23 9.98
CA GLU A 124 -15.03 -8.24 9.05
C GLU A 124 -13.92 -8.85 8.16
N ASN A 125 -13.00 -9.61 8.76
CA ASN A 125 -11.92 -10.28 8.04
C ASN A 125 -12.43 -11.37 7.07
N SER A 126 -13.68 -11.82 7.18
CA SER A 126 -14.30 -12.71 6.18
C SER A 126 -14.62 -12.01 4.86
N ARG A 127 -14.49 -10.68 4.80
CA ARG A 127 -14.67 -9.87 3.59
C ARG A 127 -13.44 -9.01 3.33
N PRO A 128 -12.35 -9.60 2.82
CA PRO A 128 -11.13 -8.87 2.51
C PRO A 128 -11.41 -7.71 1.55
N VAL A 129 -10.92 -6.51 1.90
CA VAL A 129 -11.07 -5.28 1.12
C VAL A 129 -9.72 -4.81 0.58
N ALA A 130 -9.74 -3.99 -0.47
CA ALA A 130 -8.55 -3.33 -1.01
C ALA A 130 -8.03 -2.28 -0.02
N PRO A 131 -6.78 -2.38 0.49
CA PRO A 131 -6.22 -1.39 1.42
C PRO A 131 -5.75 -0.12 0.73
N ILE A 132 -5.55 -0.16 -0.57
CA ILE A 132 -5.14 0.95 -1.43
C ILE A 132 -5.99 0.96 -2.70
N ALA A 133 -6.14 2.13 -3.32
CA ALA A 133 -6.64 2.23 -4.68
C ALA A 133 -5.55 1.81 -5.67
N GLY A 134 -5.94 1.14 -6.74
CA GLY A 134 -5.02 0.68 -7.79
C GLY A 134 -5.62 -0.42 -8.65
N ARG A 135 -4.80 -0.99 -9.51
CA ARG A 135 -5.21 -2.07 -10.40
C ARG A 135 -5.15 -3.41 -9.69
N ALA A 136 -6.25 -4.14 -9.72
CA ALA A 136 -6.32 -5.49 -9.19
C ALA A 136 -5.65 -6.46 -10.16
N GLY A 137 -4.68 -7.21 -9.67
CA GLY A 137 -4.04 -8.31 -10.40
C GLY A 137 -4.98 -9.51 -10.57
N ARG A 138 -4.43 -10.63 -11.02
CA ARG A 138 -5.17 -11.90 -11.10
C ARG A 138 -5.48 -12.43 -9.71
N ALA A 139 -6.60 -13.06 -9.53
CA ALA A 139 -6.91 -13.84 -8.35
C ALA A 139 -5.99 -15.08 -8.27
N LEU A 140 -5.42 -15.33 -7.10
CA LEU A 140 -4.55 -16.48 -6.85
C LEU A 140 -5.32 -17.67 -6.28
N VAL A 141 -6.59 -17.45 -5.95
CA VAL A 141 -7.52 -18.46 -5.45
C VAL A 141 -8.85 -18.38 -6.20
N THR A 142 -9.54 -19.49 -6.28
CA THR A 142 -10.86 -19.60 -6.92
C THR A 142 -11.96 -19.81 -5.89
N GLU A 143 -13.20 -19.62 -6.31
CA GLU A 143 -14.37 -19.96 -5.51
C GLU A 143 -14.35 -21.44 -5.15
N GLY A 144 -14.73 -21.78 -3.93
CA GLY A 144 -14.62 -23.12 -3.36
C GLY A 144 -13.27 -23.45 -2.72
N ALA A 145 -12.24 -22.63 -2.89
CA ALA A 145 -10.94 -22.85 -2.25
C ALA A 145 -11.01 -22.58 -0.73
N LEU A 146 -10.36 -23.45 0.05
CA LEU A 146 -10.14 -23.22 1.48
C LEU A 146 -8.91 -22.33 1.65
N VAL A 147 -9.05 -21.22 2.36
CA VAL A 147 -8.00 -20.23 2.61
C VAL A 147 -7.77 -20.01 4.10
N GLY A 148 -6.62 -19.45 4.47
CA GLY A 148 -6.32 -19.05 5.86
C GLY A 148 -5.91 -20.19 6.77
N ARG A 149 -5.77 -21.43 6.27
CA ARG A 149 -5.36 -22.58 7.08
C ARG A 149 -3.83 -22.68 7.15
N GLY A 150 -3.30 -22.59 8.36
CA GLY A 150 -1.86 -22.68 8.62
C GLY A 150 -1.14 -21.37 8.27
N GLU A 151 -1.02 -21.04 6.99
CA GLU A 151 -0.41 -19.80 6.52
C GLU A 151 -1.46 -18.84 5.92
N ALA A 152 -1.21 -17.55 6.02
CA ALA A 152 -2.06 -16.54 5.41
C ALA A 152 -2.02 -16.65 3.89
N THR A 153 -3.03 -17.31 3.31
CA THR A 153 -3.15 -17.53 1.86
C THR A 153 -3.24 -16.19 1.13
N GLN A 154 -2.38 -15.98 0.14
CA GLN A 154 -2.46 -14.80 -0.71
C GLN A 154 -3.64 -14.92 -1.68
N LEU A 155 -4.46 -13.87 -1.77
CA LEU A 155 -5.68 -13.83 -2.56
C LEU A 155 -5.49 -13.07 -3.88
N VAL A 156 -4.95 -11.85 -3.79
CA VAL A 156 -4.70 -10.96 -4.92
C VAL A 156 -3.66 -9.92 -4.55
N THR A 157 -3.01 -9.32 -5.54
CA THR A 157 -2.16 -8.13 -5.38
C THR A 157 -2.86 -6.93 -6.00
N ILE A 158 -2.87 -5.80 -5.31
CA ILE A 158 -3.33 -4.50 -5.83
C ILE A 158 -2.09 -3.62 -6.04
N GLU A 159 -1.98 -3.03 -7.23
CA GLU A 159 -0.84 -2.21 -7.61
C GLU A 159 -1.28 -0.80 -7.97
N GLN A 160 -0.70 0.20 -7.33
CA GLN A 160 -0.91 1.59 -7.69
C GLN A 160 0.05 1.97 -8.81
N LEU A 161 -0.50 2.10 -10.03
CA LEU A 161 0.24 2.41 -11.25
C LEU A 161 0.22 3.90 -11.62
N ASP A 162 -0.62 4.70 -10.96
CA ASP A 162 -0.69 6.15 -11.13
C ASP A 162 -0.57 6.84 -9.75
N PRO A 163 0.48 7.66 -9.55
CA PRO A 163 1.67 7.81 -10.39
C PRO A 163 2.49 6.52 -10.50
N ILE A 164 3.29 6.37 -11.56
CA ILE A 164 4.21 5.25 -11.74
C ILE A 164 5.62 5.63 -11.27
N ARG A 165 6.38 4.66 -10.77
CA ARG A 165 7.79 4.81 -10.42
C ARG A 165 8.66 4.23 -11.53
N VAL A 166 9.79 4.90 -11.79
CA VAL A 166 10.84 4.37 -12.64
C VAL A 166 12.07 4.14 -11.78
N GLU A 167 12.56 2.93 -11.78
CA GLU A 167 13.83 2.57 -11.14
C GLU A 167 14.87 2.38 -12.23
N PHE A 168 16.00 3.08 -12.11
CA PHE A 168 17.13 2.96 -13.03
C PHE A 168 18.42 2.83 -12.25
N THR A 169 19.37 2.10 -12.83
CA THR A 169 20.66 1.86 -12.23
C THR A 169 21.73 2.69 -12.95
N GLN A 170 22.58 3.36 -12.20
CA GLN A 170 23.71 4.11 -12.72
C GLN A 170 25.01 3.58 -12.13
N SER A 171 26.08 3.53 -12.94
CA SER A 171 27.40 3.14 -12.46
C SER A 171 27.92 4.14 -11.41
N TYR A 172 28.46 3.62 -10.31
CA TYR A 172 29.08 4.43 -9.27
C TYR A 172 30.22 5.28 -9.81
N SER A 173 31.01 4.77 -10.77
CA SER A 173 32.07 5.52 -11.43
C SER A 173 31.56 6.75 -12.17
N ASP A 174 30.41 6.67 -12.83
CA ASP A 174 29.80 7.79 -13.55
C ASP A 174 29.22 8.82 -12.57
N LEU A 175 28.63 8.35 -11.48
CA LEU A 175 28.19 9.23 -10.41
C LEU A 175 29.31 10.01 -9.78
N LEU A 176 30.47 9.37 -9.51
CA LEU A 176 31.68 10.05 -9.00
C LEU A 176 32.22 11.08 -9.98
N ARG A 177 32.27 10.77 -11.27
CA ARG A 177 32.72 11.71 -12.32
C ARG A 177 31.80 12.93 -12.37
N LEU A 178 30.49 12.72 -12.30
CA LEU A 178 29.51 13.80 -12.27
C LEU A 178 29.68 14.67 -11.03
N GLN A 179 29.83 14.07 -9.85
CA GLN A 179 30.08 14.81 -8.61
C GLN A 179 31.38 15.64 -8.65
N GLN A 180 32.45 15.08 -9.21
CA GLN A 180 33.72 15.78 -9.39
C GLN A 180 33.60 16.94 -10.39
N ALA A 181 32.84 16.76 -11.48
CA ALA A 181 32.59 17.81 -12.46
C ALA A 181 31.77 18.97 -11.86
N ILE A 182 30.77 18.66 -11.01
CA ILE A 182 29.99 19.67 -10.27
C ILE A 182 30.89 20.42 -9.25
N LYS A 183 31.68 19.69 -8.45
CA LYS A 183 32.60 20.30 -7.48
C LYS A 183 33.71 21.15 -8.15
N GLY A 184 34.16 20.74 -9.34
CA GLY A 184 35.14 21.47 -10.14
C GLY A 184 34.57 22.69 -10.90
N GLY A 185 33.28 23.03 -10.72
CA GLY A 185 32.61 24.16 -11.38
C GLY A 185 32.39 23.99 -12.88
N LYS A 186 32.72 22.81 -13.45
CA LYS A 186 32.52 22.50 -14.87
C LYS A 186 31.05 22.24 -15.22
N GLN A 187 30.25 21.88 -14.22
CA GLN A 187 28.80 21.66 -14.36
C GLN A 187 28.05 22.31 -13.20
N LYS A 188 26.87 22.87 -13.50
CA LYS A 188 25.98 23.35 -12.45
C LYS A 188 25.04 22.21 -12.04
N LYS A 189 24.87 22.05 -10.73
CA LYS A 189 23.86 21.13 -10.20
C LYS A 189 22.49 21.66 -10.62
N ALA A 190 21.70 20.87 -11.34
CA ALA A 190 20.29 21.17 -11.55
C ALA A 190 19.56 20.96 -10.20
N ASP A 191 18.70 21.90 -9.80
CA ASP A 191 17.90 21.80 -8.58
C ASP A 191 16.92 20.62 -8.60
N SER A 192 16.58 20.14 -9.80
CA SER A 192 15.87 18.88 -10.02
C SER A 192 16.26 18.31 -11.39
N ALA A 193 16.81 17.09 -11.42
CA ALA A 193 17.03 16.42 -12.68
C ALA A 193 15.66 16.00 -13.26
N SER A 194 15.35 16.53 -14.45
CA SER A 194 14.17 16.10 -15.22
C SER A 194 14.48 14.78 -15.90
N VAL A 195 13.55 13.83 -15.85
CA VAL A 195 13.66 12.52 -16.49
C VAL A 195 12.61 12.44 -17.59
N GLU A 196 13.05 12.09 -18.80
CA GLU A 196 12.18 11.75 -19.90
C GLU A 196 12.23 10.23 -20.11
N LEU A 197 11.07 9.61 -20.35
CA LEU A 197 11.00 8.18 -20.58
C LEU A 197 10.97 7.93 -22.09
N LEU A 198 11.98 7.23 -22.58
CA LEU A 198 12.00 6.68 -23.91
C LEU A 198 11.42 5.25 -23.85
N LEU A 199 10.33 5.00 -24.56
CA LEU A 199 9.68 3.69 -24.61
C LEU A 199 10.40 2.78 -25.60
N GLU A 200 10.14 1.47 -25.53
CA GLU A 200 10.77 0.46 -26.40
C GLU A 200 10.49 0.68 -27.90
N ASP A 201 9.37 1.33 -28.25
CA ASP A 201 9.01 1.71 -29.60
C ASP A 201 9.72 2.99 -30.09
N GLY A 202 10.58 3.59 -29.28
CA GLY A 202 11.31 4.83 -29.57
C GLY A 202 10.49 6.09 -29.33
N SER A 203 9.26 6.01 -28.87
CA SER A 203 8.45 7.18 -28.50
C SER A 203 8.83 7.73 -27.13
N ILE A 204 8.69 9.06 -26.96
CA ILE A 204 8.88 9.72 -25.67
C ILE A 204 7.54 9.79 -24.93
N TYR A 205 7.53 9.30 -23.70
CA TYR A 205 6.34 9.41 -22.84
C TYR A 205 6.03 10.88 -22.53
N ALA A 206 4.78 11.28 -22.69
CA ALA A 206 4.38 12.70 -22.65
C ALA A 206 4.61 13.38 -21.29
N ALA A 207 4.56 12.63 -20.18
CA ALA A 207 4.77 13.17 -18.84
C ALA A 207 6.27 13.08 -18.46
N LYS A 208 6.82 14.21 -17.99
CA LYS A 208 8.19 14.26 -17.47
C LYS A 208 8.21 13.81 -16.01
N GLY A 209 9.21 12.98 -15.68
CA GLY A 209 9.49 12.54 -14.33
C GLY A 209 10.48 13.47 -13.59
N ARG A 210 10.57 13.27 -12.28
CA ARG A 210 11.58 13.90 -11.41
C ARG A 210 12.30 12.83 -10.60
N VAL A 211 13.62 12.96 -10.49
CA VAL A 211 14.39 12.11 -9.58
C VAL A 211 13.98 12.44 -8.14
N GLN A 212 13.49 11.44 -7.41
CA GLN A 212 13.07 11.62 -6.02
C GLN A 212 14.25 11.39 -5.06
N PHE A 213 14.97 10.31 -5.25
CA PHE A 213 16.16 10.00 -4.46
C PHE A 213 17.08 9.08 -5.25
N ALA A 214 18.36 9.08 -4.86
CA ALA A 214 19.34 8.11 -5.31
C ALA A 214 19.75 7.25 -4.11
N ASP A 215 19.58 5.94 -4.21
CA ASP A 215 20.14 5.00 -3.25
C ASP A 215 21.61 4.79 -3.63
N LEU A 216 22.49 5.05 -2.67
CA LEU A 216 23.95 4.88 -2.83
C LEU A 216 24.39 3.48 -2.34
N ALA A 217 23.47 2.55 -2.13
CA ALA A 217 23.82 1.18 -1.79
C ALA A 217 24.61 0.58 -2.96
N VAL A 218 25.84 0.22 -2.70
CA VAL A 218 26.66 -0.59 -3.60
C VAL A 218 26.14 -2.02 -3.48
N ASP A 219 25.54 -2.54 -4.55
CA ASP A 219 25.22 -3.96 -4.61
C ASP A 219 26.55 -4.74 -4.60
N PRO A 220 26.82 -5.57 -3.60
CA PRO A 220 28.08 -6.31 -3.52
C PRO A 220 28.08 -7.53 -4.44
N GLY A 221 27.65 -7.40 -5.71
CA GLY A 221 27.73 -8.32 -6.81
C GLY A 221 27.87 -9.82 -6.49
#